data_1b9999909f80bcbe1ca2beb88da6d0fb
#
_entry.id   1b9999909f80bcbe1ca2beb88da6d0fb
#
_cell.length_a   1.000
_cell.length_b   1.000
_cell.length_c   1.000
_cell.angle_alpha   90.00
_cell.angle_beta   90.00
_cell.angle_gamma   90.00
#
_symmetry.space_group_name_H-M   'P 1'
#
loop_
_entity.id
_entity.type
_entity.pdbx_description
1 polymer ?
#
loop_
_entity_poly.entity_id
_entity_poly.type
_entity_poly.pdbx_seq_one_letter_code
_entity_poly.pdbx_strand_id
1 'polypeptide(L)'
;MKYILIAFFVFFFNNHLQSQEKYFNVKGSSNIYVEPSIEASIIYPIELGKEMILKETKDEWYYLLDELTGLAGWGLKEDFALEKPKGSSGKRNYDQSFKKFKENVMQMSASIKEAISVDTFLDVKHIGGAAAIVIADNNWFKGRRHPNQAFQVYDLWKNANQSPSFLSFRNENDEEQFIILSGPHRPRYLKSVK
;
A
#
# COMPACT_ATOMS: atom_id res chain seq x y z
N MET A 1 66.97 14.96 -3.93
CA MET A 1 65.85 14.44 -3.12
C MET A 1 64.61 15.25 -3.40
N LYS A 2 63.64 14.67 -4.11
CA LYS A 2 62.38 15.30 -4.43
C LYS A 2 61.34 14.83 -3.44
N TYR A 3 60.79 15.70 -2.61
CA TYR A 3 59.72 15.42 -1.71
C TYR A 3 58.40 15.47 -2.47
N ILE A 4 57.71 14.35 -2.59
CA ILE A 4 56.37 14.24 -3.14
C ILE A 4 55.41 14.51 -1.98
N LEU A 5 54.73 15.66 -2.05
CA LEU A 5 53.68 16.06 -1.12
C LEU A 5 52.37 15.37 -1.54
N ILE A 6 52.00 14.29 -0.85
CA ILE A 6 50.73 13.60 -1.04
C ILE A 6 49.68 14.41 -0.29
N ALA A 7 48.88 15.20 -1.01
CA ALA A 7 47.70 15.86 -0.46
C ALA A 7 46.61 14.82 -0.27
N PHE A 8 46.35 14.47 0.98
CA PHE A 8 45.23 13.62 1.38
C PHE A 8 43.95 14.46 1.27
N PHE A 9 43.21 14.27 0.16
CA PHE A 9 41.90 14.86 0.00
C PHE A 9 40.89 14.04 0.79
N VAL A 10 40.66 14.42 2.03
CA VAL A 10 39.62 13.84 2.88
C VAL A 10 38.29 14.39 2.37
N PHE A 11 37.65 13.60 1.51
CA PHE A 11 36.23 13.81 1.19
C PHE A 11 35.41 13.54 2.46
N PHE A 12 35.08 14.58 3.18
CA PHE A 12 33.98 14.55 4.14
C PHE A 12 32.69 14.36 3.36
N PHE A 13 32.26 13.12 3.23
CA PHE A 13 30.87 12.83 2.96
C PHE A 13 30.07 13.33 4.16
N ASN A 14 29.60 14.57 4.08
CA ASN A 14 28.53 15.04 4.93
C ASN A 14 27.27 14.23 4.54
N ASN A 15 27.12 13.05 5.12
CA ASN A 15 25.83 12.41 5.24
C ASN A 15 25.01 13.33 6.15
N HIS A 16 24.37 14.34 5.55
CA HIS A 16 23.24 14.96 6.18
C HIS A 16 22.22 13.83 6.39
N LEU A 17 22.19 13.30 7.59
CA LEU A 17 21.01 12.64 8.12
C LEU A 17 19.91 13.70 8.09
N GLN A 18 19.28 13.83 6.91
CA GLN A 18 18.10 14.65 6.73
C GLN A 18 17.05 14.00 7.62
N SER A 19 16.81 14.57 8.79
CA SER A 19 15.71 14.16 9.66
C SER A 19 14.47 14.17 8.79
N GLN A 20 13.94 12.97 8.50
CA GLN A 20 12.75 12.85 7.66
C GLN A 20 11.59 13.45 8.42
N GLU A 21 11.00 14.52 7.88
CA GLU A 21 9.86 15.17 8.51
C GLU A 21 8.67 14.22 8.57
N LYS A 22 8.13 14.06 9.78
CA LYS A 22 6.97 13.22 10.06
C LYS A 22 5.72 14.08 10.13
N TYR A 23 4.73 13.68 9.41
CA TYR A 23 3.43 14.32 9.40
C TYR A 23 2.37 13.36 9.90
N PHE A 24 1.36 13.88 10.55
CA PHE A 24 0.25 13.09 11.07
C PHE A 24 -1.04 13.50 10.37
N ASN A 25 -1.84 12.52 9.96
CA ASN A 25 -3.19 12.80 9.49
C ASN A 25 -4.02 13.42 10.61
N VAL A 26 -4.57 14.61 10.39
CA VAL A 26 -5.36 15.36 11.36
C VAL A 26 -6.86 15.33 11.07
N LYS A 27 -7.28 14.75 9.96
CA LYS A 27 -8.70 14.52 9.63
C LYS A 27 -9.13 13.11 10.00
N GLY A 28 -10.42 12.94 10.28
CA GLY A 28 -10.99 11.64 10.66
C GLY A 28 -10.87 10.56 9.58
N SER A 29 -10.85 10.96 8.30
CA SER A 29 -10.50 10.10 7.17
C SER A 29 -9.91 10.96 6.06
N SER A 30 -8.75 10.54 5.56
CA SER A 30 -8.07 11.13 4.40
C SER A 30 -7.69 10.01 3.45
N ASN A 31 -7.34 10.36 2.22
CA ASN A 31 -6.92 9.38 1.23
C ASN A 31 -5.52 9.66 0.74
N ILE A 32 -4.80 8.60 0.41
CA ILE A 32 -3.55 8.65 -0.33
C ILE A 32 -3.86 8.28 -1.79
N TYR A 33 -3.41 9.11 -2.71
CA TYR A 33 -3.69 9.03 -4.13
C TYR A 33 -2.44 8.65 -4.93
N VAL A 34 -2.62 8.06 -6.10
CA VAL A 34 -1.50 7.72 -7.02
C VAL A 34 -0.89 8.96 -7.68
N GLU A 35 -1.68 10.03 -7.81
CA GLU A 35 -1.29 11.30 -8.43
C GLU A 35 -1.83 12.47 -7.59
N PRO A 36 -1.25 13.68 -7.67
CA PRO A 36 -1.70 14.84 -6.92
C PRO A 36 -3.01 15.42 -7.53
N SER A 37 -4.07 14.66 -7.41
CA SER A 37 -5.42 14.99 -7.88
C SER A 37 -6.47 14.23 -7.09
N ILE A 38 -7.55 14.90 -6.71
CA ILE A 38 -8.72 14.27 -6.04
C ILE A 38 -9.47 13.30 -6.97
N GLU A 39 -9.29 13.42 -8.28
CA GLU A 39 -9.85 12.53 -9.30
C GLU A 39 -8.97 11.29 -9.54
N ALA A 40 -7.78 11.23 -8.94
CA ALA A 40 -6.87 10.11 -9.08
C ALA A 40 -7.38 8.88 -8.31
N SER A 41 -6.80 7.73 -8.63
CA SER A 41 -7.07 6.50 -7.87
C SER A 41 -6.55 6.62 -6.45
N ILE A 42 -7.36 6.16 -5.51
CA ILE A 42 -6.97 6.07 -4.10
C ILE A 42 -6.13 4.82 -3.90
N ILE A 43 -4.95 4.98 -3.34
CA ILE A 43 -4.10 3.86 -2.93
C ILE A 43 -4.72 3.22 -1.69
N TYR A 44 -4.91 4.01 -0.63
CA TYR A 44 -5.60 3.58 0.58
C TYR A 44 -6.06 4.78 1.41
N PRO A 45 -7.11 4.61 2.24
CA PRO A 45 -7.50 5.61 3.22
C PRO A 45 -6.58 5.56 4.43
N ILE A 46 -6.33 6.70 5.02
CA ILE A 46 -5.55 6.84 6.25
C ILE A 46 -6.41 7.35 7.39
N GLU A 47 -6.12 6.86 8.58
CA GLU A 47 -6.85 7.20 9.80
C GLU A 47 -6.27 8.43 10.49
N LEU A 48 -7.07 9.04 11.36
CA LEU A 48 -6.64 10.13 12.24
C LEU A 48 -5.41 9.70 13.06
N GLY A 49 -4.39 10.54 13.08
CA GLY A 49 -3.16 10.32 13.83
C GLY A 49 -2.19 9.32 13.19
N LYS A 50 -2.47 8.82 11.98
CA LYS A 50 -1.52 8.01 11.22
C LYS A 50 -0.28 8.83 10.88
N GLU A 51 0.88 8.30 11.24
CA GLU A 51 2.19 8.88 10.93
C GLU A 51 2.61 8.53 9.52
N MET A 52 3.09 9.54 8.79
CA MET A 52 3.59 9.45 7.43
C MET A 52 4.90 10.24 7.31
N ILE A 53 5.81 9.80 6.46
CA ILE A 53 7.07 10.49 6.17
C ILE A 53 6.92 11.31 4.90
N LEU A 54 7.20 12.61 4.98
CA LEU A 54 7.25 13.49 3.82
C LEU A 54 8.44 13.14 2.93
N LYS A 55 8.19 12.93 1.65
CA LYS A 55 9.20 12.69 0.60
C LYS A 55 9.30 13.83 -0.38
N GLU A 56 8.16 14.43 -0.76
CA GLU A 56 8.09 15.49 -1.75
C GLU A 56 6.91 16.42 -1.45
N THR A 57 7.02 17.66 -1.92
CA THR A 57 5.95 18.66 -1.86
C THR A 57 5.68 19.20 -3.25
N LYS A 58 4.41 19.22 -3.67
CA LYS A 58 3.97 19.78 -4.93
C LYS A 58 2.65 20.51 -4.76
N ASP A 59 2.62 21.81 -5.01
CA ASP A 59 1.44 22.65 -4.86
C ASP A 59 0.74 22.40 -3.50
N GLU A 60 -0.52 21.99 -3.50
CA GLU A 60 -1.32 21.67 -2.31
C GLU A 60 -1.18 20.19 -1.88
N TRP A 61 -0.15 19.49 -2.33
CA TRP A 61 0.04 18.06 -2.11
C TRP A 61 1.36 17.74 -1.43
N TYR A 62 1.33 16.73 -0.56
CA TYR A 62 2.48 16.02 -0.01
C TYR A 62 2.59 14.63 -0.62
N TYR A 63 3.77 14.24 -1.10
CA TYR A 63 4.09 12.85 -1.38
C TYR A 63 4.60 12.19 -0.10
N LEU A 64 3.84 11.24 0.40
CA LEU A 64 3.98 10.68 1.74
C LEU A 64 4.26 9.19 1.66
N LEU A 65 5.16 8.72 2.52
CA LEU A 65 5.49 7.30 2.71
C LEU A 65 4.96 6.81 4.05
N ASP A 66 4.22 5.74 4.04
CA ASP A 66 3.91 4.94 5.23
C ASP A 66 5.03 3.92 5.46
N GLU A 67 5.89 4.14 6.46
CA GLU A 67 6.98 3.21 6.77
C GLU A 67 6.51 1.81 7.14
N LEU A 68 5.34 1.70 7.77
CA LEU A 68 4.82 0.42 8.22
C LEU A 68 4.42 -0.48 7.05
N THR A 69 3.81 0.10 6.02
CA THR A 69 3.29 -0.66 4.87
C THR A 69 4.22 -0.59 3.65
N GLY A 70 5.14 0.37 3.62
CA GLY A 70 5.97 0.69 2.46
C GLY A 70 5.20 1.39 1.33
N LEU A 71 3.92 1.70 1.52
CA LEU A 71 3.10 2.39 0.54
C LEU A 71 3.39 3.89 0.54
N ALA A 72 3.46 4.47 -0.65
CA ALA A 72 3.65 5.91 -0.82
C ALA A 72 2.65 6.47 -1.84
N GLY A 73 2.32 7.74 -1.67
CA GLY A 73 1.43 8.46 -2.58
C GLY A 73 1.14 9.88 -2.13
N TRP A 74 0.22 10.53 -2.81
CA TRP A 74 -0.12 11.94 -2.64
C TRP A 74 -1.28 12.12 -1.67
N GLY A 75 -1.09 12.97 -0.64
CA GLY A 75 -2.14 13.42 0.27
C GLY A 75 -2.28 14.94 0.23
N LEU A 76 -3.48 15.47 0.46
CA LEU A 76 -3.70 16.91 0.55
C LEU A 76 -2.99 17.49 1.78
N LYS A 77 -2.27 18.60 1.62
CA LYS A 77 -1.53 19.27 2.71
C LYS A 77 -2.42 19.58 3.91
N GLU A 78 -3.63 20.05 3.67
CA GLU A 78 -4.58 20.41 4.73
C GLU A 78 -5.01 19.25 5.62
N ASP A 79 -4.77 17.99 5.19
CA ASP A 79 -5.08 16.79 5.95
C ASP A 79 -3.96 16.40 6.93
N PHE A 80 -2.81 17.08 6.89
CA PHE A 80 -1.61 16.70 7.63
C PHE A 80 -1.04 17.84 8.45
N ALA A 81 -0.50 17.50 9.61
CA ALA A 81 0.24 18.43 10.48
C ALA A 81 1.47 17.76 11.10
N LEU A 82 2.42 18.57 11.55
CA LEU A 82 3.61 18.11 12.26
C LEU A 82 3.28 17.58 13.67
N GLU A 83 2.18 18.04 14.25
CA GLU A 83 1.74 17.63 15.58
C GLU A 83 0.69 16.52 15.47
N LYS A 84 0.88 15.46 16.27
CA LYS A 84 -0.09 14.39 16.38
C LYS A 84 -1.38 14.90 17.04
N PRO A 85 -2.56 14.69 16.44
CA PRO A 85 -3.82 15.14 17.01
C PRO A 85 -4.08 14.46 18.37
N LYS A 86 -4.60 15.24 19.33
CA LYS A 86 -5.03 14.73 20.64
C LYS A 86 -6.34 13.96 20.47
N GLY A 87 -6.36 12.72 20.89
CA GLY A 87 -7.52 11.84 20.82
C GLY A 87 -7.43 10.88 19.64
N SER A 88 -7.05 9.66 19.93
CA SER A 88 -7.16 8.60 18.93
C SER A 88 -8.64 8.37 18.66
N SER A 89 -9.09 8.70 17.47
CA SER A 89 -10.38 8.28 16.96
C SER A 89 -10.57 6.76 17.11
N GLY A 90 -11.80 6.35 17.16
CA GLY A 90 -12.13 4.94 17.14
C GLY A 90 -11.49 4.29 15.90
N LYS A 91 -10.46 3.51 16.13
CA LYS A 91 -9.85 2.68 15.08
C LYS A 91 -10.96 1.83 14.48
N ARG A 92 -11.16 1.93 13.16
CA ARG A 92 -11.91 0.88 12.46
C ARG A 92 -11.26 -0.45 12.80
N ASN A 93 -12.07 -1.42 13.18
CA ASN A 93 -11.55 -2.75 13.49
C ASN A 93 -11.24 -3.49 12.18
N TYR A 94 -10.17 -3.05 11.51
CA TYR A 94 -9.70 -3.71 10.31
C TYR A 94 -9.28 -5.17 10.56
N ASP A 95 -8.90 -5.52 11.78
CA ASP A 95 -8.48 -6.89 12.11
C ASP A 95 -9.65 -7.86 11.96
N GLN A 96 -10.85 -7.48 12.40
CA GLN A 96 -12.04 -8.32 12.21
C GLN A 96 -12.44 -8.41 10.74
N SER A 97 -12.42 -7.29 10.01
CA SER A 97 -12.68 -7.24 8.58
C SER A 97 -11.67 -8.07 7.80
N PHE A 98 -10.40 -7.97 8.19
CA PHE A 98 -9.32 -8.74 7.58
C PHE A 98 -9.47 -10.24 7.85
N LYS A 99 -9.78 -10.64 9.06
CA LYS A 99 -10.02 -12.06 9.41
C LYS A 99 -11.10 -12.66 8.50
N LYS A 100 -12.25 -11.99 8.41
CA LYS A 100 -13.36 -12.42 7.53
C LYS A 100 -12.95 -12.45 6.05
N PHE A 101 -12.20 -11.45 5.60
CA PHE A 101 -11.67 -11.41 4.24
C PHE A 101 -10.76 -12.60 3.95
N LYS A 102 -9.77 -12.85 4.82
CA LYS A 102 -8.85 -13.98 4.68
C LYS A 102 -9.60 -15.32 4.63
N GLU A 103 -10.56 -15.55 5.52
CA GLU A 103 -11.39 -16.75 5.54
C GLU A 103 -12.11 -16.93 4.18
N ASN A 104 -12.74 -15.88 3.65
CA ASN A 104 -13.45 -15.92 2.37
C ASN A 104 -12.51 -16.22 1.19
N VAL A 105 -11.32 -15.62 1.15
CA VAL A 105 -10.33 -15.86 0.09
C VAL A 105 -9.82 -17.30 0.14
N MET A 106 -9.52 -17.81 1.33
CA MET A 106 -9.05 -19.19 1.48
C MET A 106 -10.14 -20.20 1.16
N GLN A 107 -11.41 -19.92 1.49
CA GLN A 107 -12.55 -20.74 1.08
C GLN A 107 -12.72 -20.74 -0.44
N MET A 108 -12.60 -19.57 -1.09
CA MET A 108 -12.62 -19.46 -2.55
C MET A 108 -11.50 -20.28 -3.19
N SER A 109 -10.28 -20.22 -2.64
CA SER A 109 -9.13 -21.01 -3.11
C SER A 109 -9.41 -22.52 -2.99
N ALA A 110 -9.95 -22.97 -1.87
CA ALA A 110 -10.31 -24.37 -1.66
C ALA A 110 -11.35 -24.87 -2.67
N SER A 111 -12.39 -24.07 -2.93
CA SER A 111 -13.43 -24.42 -3.92
C SER A 111 -12.86 -24.49 -5.35
N ILE A 112 -11.92 -23.61 -5.71
CA ILE A 112 -11.25 -23.67 -7.02
C ILE A 112 -10.38 -24.93 -7.10
N LYS A 113 -9.63 -25.25 -6.04
CA LYS A 113 -8.79 -26.45 -5.98
C LYS A 113 -9.62 -27.72 -6.13
N GLU A 114 -10.79 -27.79 -5.48
CA GLU A 114 -11.71 -28.92 -5.62
C GLU A 114 -12.23 -29.08 -7.05
N ALA A 115 -12.53 -27.95 -7.72
CA ALA A 115 -13.10 -27.95 -9.08
C ALA A 115 -12.10 -28.27 -10.20
N ILE A 116 -10.85 -27.82 -10.06
CA ILE A 116 -9.85 -27.88 -11.15
C ILE A 116 -8.47 -28.39 -10.71
N SER A 117 -8.31 -28.85 -9.48
CA SER A 117 -7.07 -29.39 -8.89
C SER A 117 -5.86 -28.43 -8.97
N VAL A 118 -6.11 -27.12 -8.93
CA VAL A 118 -5.07 -26.07 -8.96
C VAL A 118 -5.14 -25.25 -7.68
N ASP A 119 -4.01 -25.12 -6.99
CA ASP A 119 -3.88 -24.14 -5.93
C ASP A 119 -3.92 -22.72 -6.52
N THR A 120 -4.65 -21.82 -5.88
CA THR A 120 -4.86 -20.46 -6.38
C THR A 120 -4.27 -19.44 -5.42
N PHE A 121 -4.92 -19.25 -4.29
CA PHE A 121 -4.48 -18.32 -3.26
C PHE A 121 -3.86 -19.10 -2.11
N LEU A 122 -2.62 -18.77 -1.76
CA LEU A 122 -1.82 -19.50 -0.78
C LEU A 122 -1.89 -18.85 0.60
N ASP A 123 -1.92 -17.51 0.64
CA ASP A 123 -2.01 -16.75 1.88
C ASP A 123 -2.55 -15.34 1.63
N VAL A 124 -2.99 -14.69 2.71
CA VAL A 124 -3.39 -13.28 2.73
C VAL A 124 -2.75 -12.60 3.94
N LYS A 125 -2.07 -11.48 3.72
CA LYS A 125 -1.38 -10.69 4.75
C LYS A 125 -2.02 -9.31 4.88
N HIS A 126 -2.32 -8.87 6.11
CA HIS A 126 -2.73 -7.49 6.38
C HIS A 126 -1.49 -6.61 6.50
N ILE A 127 -1.47 -5.49 5.78
CA ILE A 127 -0.36 -4.52 5.83
C ILE A 127 -0.76 -3.19 6.48
N GLY A 128 -1.98 -3.11 7.00
CA GLY A 128 -2.49 -1.96 7.75
C GLY A 128 -3.65 -1.26 7.06
N GLY A 129 -4.57 -0.69 7.85
CA GLY A 129 -5.76 -0.03 7.33
C GLY A 129 -6.55 -0.88 6.33
N ALA A 130 -6.93 -0.32 5.21
CA ALA A 130 -7.64 -1.01 4.12
C ALA A 130 -6.68 -1.62 3.06
N ALA A 131 -5.45 -1.94 3.44
CA ALA A 131 -4.45 -2.50 2.54
C ALA A 131 -4.09 -3.95 2.91
N ALA A 132 -4.05 -4.83 1.92
CA ALA A 132 -3.67 -6.23 2.10
C ALA A 132 -2.87 -6.77 0.91
N ILE A 133 -2.16 -7.87 1.14
CA ILE A 133 -1.42 -8.64 0.14
C ILE A 133 -2.09 -10.00 0.00
N VAL A 134 -2.30 -10.44 -1.23
CA VAL A 134 -2.73 -11.79 -1.58
C VAL A 134 -1.56 -12.50 -2.24
N ILE A 135 -1.12 -13.59 -1.64
CA ILE A 135 -0.09 -14.46 -2.22
C ILE A 135 -0.79 -15.56 -3.02
N ALA A 136 -0.42 -15.70 -4.28
CA ALA A 136 -1.03 -16.68 -5.17
C ALA A 136 0.03 -17.56 -5.84
N ASP A 137 -0.41 -18.76 -6.25
CA ASP A 137 0.41 -19.72 -6.97
C ASP A 137 0.91 -19.14 -8.30
N ASN A 138 2.14 -19.49 -8.69
CA ASN A 138 2.77 -19.01 -9.92
C ASN A 138 1.98 -19.39 -11.17
N ASN A 139 1.29 -20.53 -11.17
CA ASN A 139 0.51 -20.98 -12.33
C ASN A 139 -0.81 -20.22 -12.45
N TRP A 140 -1.36 -19.71 -11.33
CA TRP A 140 -2.54 -18.87 -11.37
C TRP A 140 -2.33 -17.62 -12.23
N PHE A 141 -1.16 -16.96 -12.12
CA PHE A 141 -0.83 -15.76 -12.91
C PHE A 141 -0.72 -16.04 -14.42
N LYS A 142 -0.46 -17.29 -14.83
CA LYS A 142 -0.41 -17.70 -16.23
C LYS A 142 -1.81 -17.96 -16.83
N GLY A 143 -2.81 -18.12 -15.97
CA GLY A 143 -4.18 -18.42 -16.36
C GLY A 143 -4.90 -17.20 -16.95
N ARG A 144 -5.77 -17.43 -17.96
CA ARG A 144 -6.56 -16.34 -18.58
C ARG A 144 -7.64 -15.76 -17.65
N ARG A 145 -7.99 -16.45 -16.58
CA ARG A 145 -9.08 -16.05 -15.65
C ARG A 145 -8.61 -15.25 -14.46
N HIS A 146 -7.30 -15.13 -14.25
CA HIS A 146 -6.77 -14.47 -13.05
C HIS A 146 -7.24 -13.01 -12.85
N PRO A 147 -7.41 -12.16 -13.90
CA PRO A 147 -7.89 -10.80 -13.66
C PRO A 147 -9.31 -10.76 -13.06
N ASN A 148 -10.22 -11.59 -13.58
CA ASN A 148 -11.60 -11.64 -13.07
C ASN A 148 -11.64 -12.15 -11.62
N GLN A 149 -10.88 -13.18 -11.31
CA GLN A 149 -10.77 -13.71 -9.95
C GLN A 149 -10.15 -12.69 -9.00
N ALA A 150 -9.14 -11.94 -9.47
CA ALA A 150 -8.53 -10.86 -8.68
C ALA A 150 -9.54 -9.75 -8.33
N PHE A 151 -10.40 -9.36 -9.27
CA PHE A 151 -11.48 -8.41 -8.98
C PHE A 151 -12.51 -8.99 -8.00
N GLN A 152 -12.84 -10.26 -8.07
CA GLN A 152 -13.72 -10.91 -7.07
C GLN A 152 -13.09 -10.86 -5.67
N VAL A 153 -11.79 -11.15 -5.55
CA VAL A 153 -11.05 -11.03 -4.28
C VAL A 153 -11.03 -9.58 -3.80
N TYR A 154 -10.84 -8.62 -4.70
CA TYR A 154 -10.90 -7.19 -4.36
C TYR A 154 -12.28 -6.79 -3.82
N ASP A 155 -13.36 -7.26 -4.44
CA ASP A 155 -14.72 -6.99 -3.98
C ASP A 155 -14.98 -7.60 -2.60
N LEU A 156 -14.46 -8.79 -2.31
CA LEU A 156 -14.52 -9.38 -0.96
C LEU A 156 -13.84 -8.45 0.07
N TRP A 157 -12.67 -7.92 -0.26
CA TRP A 157 -11.95 -7.00 0.63
C TRP A 157 -12.67 -5.66 0.81
N LYS A 158 -13.09 -5.05 -0.29
CA LYS A 158 -13.86 -3.79 -0.27
C LYS A 158 -15.14 -3.92 0.56
N ASN A 159 -15.88 -5.01 0.39
CA ASN A 159 -17.11 -5.25 1.11
C ASN A 159 -16.88 -5.52 2.60
N ALA A 160 -15.77 -6.19 2.95
CA ALA A 160 -15.44 -6.47 4.35
C ALA A 160 -15.10 -5.19 5.13
N ASN A 161 -14.41 -4.23 4.52
CA ASN A 161 -13.95 -3.03 5.21
C ASN A 161 -14.76 -1.76 4.88
N GLN A 162 -15.69 -1.82 3.90
CA GLN A 162 -16.59 -0.72 3.51
C GLN A 162 -15.86 0.62 3.26
N SER A 163 -14.67 0.54 2.66
CA SER A 163 -13.85 1.71 2.39
C SER A 163 -13.05 1.53 1.10
N PRO A 164 -12.46 2.59 0.55
CA PRO A 164 -11.45 2.46 -0.49
C PRO A 164 -10.38 1.46 -0.05
N SER A 165 -9.96 0.61 -0.97
CA SER A 165 -9.16 -0.56 -0.65
C SER A 165 -7.98 -0.68 -1.60
N PHE A 166 -6.90 -1.23 -1.08
CA PHE A 166 -5.70 -1.60 -1.82
C PHE A 166 -5.46 -3.11 -1.69
N LEU A 167 -5.23 -3.78 -2.82
CA LEU A 167 -4.73 -5.16 -2.83
C LEU A 167 -3.51 -5.27 -3.74
N SER A 168 -2.41 -5.80 -3.17
CA SER A 168 -1.25 -6.27 -3.94
C SER A 168 -1.36 -7.78 -4.13
N PHE A 169 -1.21 -8.24 -5.36
CA PHE A 169 -1.13 -9.66 -5.69
C PHE A 169 0.32 -10.03 -5.95
N ARG A 170 0.84 -10.97 -5.16
CA ARG A 170 2.22 -11.42 -5.20
C ARG A 170 2.30 -12.92 -5.48
N ASN A 171 3.39 -13.32 -6.10
CA ASN A 171 3.68 -14.74 -6.31
C ASN A 171 4.26 -15.38 -5.03
N GLU A 172 4.57 -16.67 -5.10
CA GLU A 172 5.15 -17.46 -4.01
C GLU A 172 6.48 -16.91 -3.47
N ASN A 173 7.22 -16.18 -4.31
CA ASN A 173 8.50 -15.54 -3.96
C ASN A 173 8.31 -14.14 -3.35
N ASP A 174 7.07 -13.74 -3.05
CA ASP A 174 6.69 -12.40 -2.55
C ASP A 174 6.98 -11.27 -3.57
N GLU A 175 7.10 -11.60 -4.87
CA GLU A 175 7.26 -10.62 -5.94
C GLU A 175 5.90 -10.11 -6.40
N GLU A 176 5.73 -8.78 -6.38
CA GLU A 176 4.50 -8.14 -6.84
C GLU A 176 4.28 -8.34 -8.34
N GLN A 177 3.11 -8.86 -8.70
CA GLN A 177 2.71 -9.08 -10.08
C GLN A 177 1.78 -7.98 -10.59
N PHE A 178 0.87 -7.54 -9.75
CA PHE A 178 -0.02 -6.42 -10.00
C PHE A 178 -0.72 -5.95 -8.72
N ILE A 179 -1.33 -4.77 -8.79
CA ILE A 179 -2.16 -4.21 -7.72
C ILE A 179 -3.55 -3.87 -8.23
N ILE A 180 -4.53 -3.88 -7.33
CA ILE A 180 -5.88 -3.35 -7.57
C ILE A 180 -6.13 -2.23 -6.56
N LEU A 181 -6.53 -1.08 -7.09
CA LEU A 181 -6.83 0.14 -6.33
C LEU A 181 -8.29 0.53 -6.47
N SER A 182 -8.83 1.21 -5.47
CA SER A 182 -10.07 1.94 -5.62
C SER A 182 -9.88 3.10 -6.61
N GLY A 183 -10.69 3.15 -7.63
CA GLY A 183 -10.77 4.30 -8.53
C GLY A 183 -12.05 5.10 -8.28
N PRO A 184 -12.17 6.33 -8.83
CA PRO A 184 -13.34 7.19 -8.61
C PRO A 184 -14.66 6.57 -9.12
N HIS A 185 -14.60 5.77 -10.17
CA HIS A 185 -15.79 5.12 -10.75
C HIS A 185 -15.72 3.59 -10.70
N ARG A 186 -14.53 3.01 -10.82
CA ARG A 186 -14.30 1.55 -10.80
C ARG A 186 -12.90 1.23 -10.29
N PRO A 187 -12.67 0.02 -9.76
CA PRO A 187 -11.33 -0.43 -9.40
C PRO A 187 -10.38 -0.37 -10.60
N ARG A 188 -9.13 -0.03 -10.34
CA ARG A 188 -8.06 -0.03 -11.35
C ARG A 188 -7.11 -1.20 -11.11
N TYR A 189 -6.80 -1.88 -12.18
CA TYR A 189 -5.78 -2.91 -12.24
C TYR A 189 -4.50 -2.30 -12.80
N LEU A 190 -3.42 -2.34 -12.03
CA LEU A 190 -2.11 -1.83 -12.43
C LEU A 190 -1.10 -2.98 -12.40
N LYS A 191 -0.55 -3.30 -13.57
CA LYS A 191 0.49 -4.32 -13.66
C LYS A 191 1.80 -3.78 -13.14
N SER A 192 2.53 -4.57 -12.34
CA SER A 192 3.88 -4.21 -11.91
C SER A 192 4.80 -4.04 -13.13
N VAL A 193 5.49 -2.92 -13.21
CA VAL A 193 6.50 -2.67 -14.24
C VAL A 193 7.81 -3.24 -13.68
N LYS A 194 8.28 -4.31 -14.29
CA LYS A 194 9.60 -4.87 -13.98
C LYS A 194 10.69 -4.05 -14.67
#